data_87d83a39f2b287b355a0b03dc4ead490
#
_entry.id   87d83a39f2b287b355a0b03dc4ead490
#
_cell.length_a   1.000
_cell.length_b   1.000
_cell.length_c   1.000
_cell.angle_alpha   90.00
_cell.angle_beta   90.00
_cell.angle_gamma   90.00
#
_symmetry.space_group_name_H-M   'P 1'
#
loop_
_entity.id
_entity.type
_entity.pdbx_description
1 polymer ?
#
loop_
_entity_poly.entity_id
_entity_poly.type
_entity_poly.pdbx_seq_one_letter_code
_entity_poly.pdbx_strand_id
1 'polypeptide(L)'
;DIKIGVDNAAKELLDLNINVQQIFFDQYNETSFIQSINTILIQSPDGVLLAPVFKEQTIILTKELRIKNIPFVFIDSDISELNALSYFGMHSFKSGYLAAKLLLKDEKNNSDIAIFQAYRTGNSESNQTELRINGFKKYISDYYPDTVIHSVKIYAHDTDKNDKILKDFFNHYPQIKKGVTFNSRAYLIADYLTTNYIDDIKLIGYDLLEKNVIALKKNKICYLLAQR
;
A
#
# COMPACT_ATOMS: atom_id res chain seq x y z
N ASP A 1 -4.14 -13.49 3.84
CA ASP A 1 -5.55 -13.44 4.03
C ASP A 1 -6.35 -13.54 2.74
N ILE A 2 -5.86 -13.02 1.59
CA ILE A 2 -6.47 -13.24 0.27
C ILE A 2 -6.59 -14.74 -0.03
N LYS A 3 -5.54 -15.52 0.25
CA LYS A 3 -5.56 -16.99 0.08
C LYS A 3 -6.73 -17.65 0.81
N ILE A 4 -6.93 -17.30 2.08
CA ILE A 4 -8.02 -17.85 2.89
C ILE A 4 -9.38 -17.48 2.30
N GLY A 5 -9.53 -16.24 1.84
CA GLY A 5 -10.76 -15.79 1.17
C GLY A 5 -11.05 -16.57 -0.10
N VAL A 6 -10.03 -16.80 -0.93
CA VAL A 6 -10.15 -17.59 -2.17
C VAL A 6 -10.48 -19.06 -1.85
N ASP A 7 -9.80 -19.66 -0.86
CA ASP A 7 -10.05 -21.05 -0.44
C ASP A 7 -11.50 -21.23 0.08
N ASN A 8 -12.01 -20.25 0.83
CA ASN A 8 -13.38 -20.29 1.33
C ASN A 8 -14.41 -20.12 0.19
N ALA A 9 -14.20 -19.14 -0.70
CA ALA A 9 -15.07 -18.94 -1.85
C ALA A 9 -15.09 -20.17 -2.78
N ALA A 10 -13.92 -20.79 -3.02
CA ALA A 10 -13.84 -22.01 -3.82
C ALA A 10 -14.65 -23.16 -3.22
N LYS A 11 -14.69 -23.30 -1.89
CA LYS A 11 -15.52 -24.31 -1.21
C LYS A 11 -17.03 -24.02 -1.34
N GLU A 12 -17.42 -22.75 -1.25
CA GLU A 12 -18.81 -22.34 -1.40
C GLU A 12 -19.33 -22.51 -2.83
N LEU A 13 -18.43 -22.52 -3.82
CA LEU A 13 -18.76 -22.61 -5.24
C LEU A 13 -18.55 -24.02 -5.84
N LEU A 14 -18.33 -25.04 -5.00
CA LEU A 14 -18.09 -26.42 -5.46
C LEU A 14 -19.20 -26.96 -6.38
N ASP A 15 -20.45 -26.62 -6.09
CA ASP A 15 -21.60 -27.07 -6.89
C ASP A 15 -21.65 -26.46 -8.30
N LEU A 16 -20.85 -25.41 -8.56
CA LEU A 16 -20.75 -24.76 -9.87
C LEU A 16 -19.61 -25.31 -10.73
N ASN A 17 -18.94 -26.38 -10.31
CA ASN A 17 -17.78 -26.97 -10.99
C ASN A 17 -16.65 -25.96 -11.25
N ILE A 18 -16.46 -24.99 -10.34
CA ILE A 18 -15.39 -24.01 -10.42
C ILE A 18 -14.10 -24.62 -9.84
N ASN A 19 -13.08 -24.75 -10.67
CA ASN A 19 -11.75 -25.17 -10.26
C ASN A 19 -10.84 -23.94 -10.10
N VAL A 20 -10.40 -23.65 -8.87
CA VAL A 20 -9.54 -22.52 -8.57
C VAL A 20 -8.11 -22.98 -8.40
N GLN A 21 -7.24 -22.55 -9.31
CA GLN A 21 -5.81 -22.75 -9.18
C GLN A 21 -5.15 -21.46 -8.68
N GLN A 22 -4.39 -21.56 -7.59
CA GLN A 22 -3.63 -20.45 -7.04
C GLN A 22 -2.18 -20.53 -7.49
N ILE A 23 -1.69 -19.45 -8.10
CA ILE A 23 -0.30 -19.30 -8.53
C ILE A 23 0.34 -18.22 -7.66
N PHE A 24 1.38 -18.58 -6.91
CA PHE A 24 2.07 -17.67 -6.03
C PHE A 24 3.36 -17.17 -6.67
N PHE A 25 3.67 -15.92 -6.43
CA PHE A 25 4.92 -15.28 -6.84
C PHE A 25 5.51 -14.44 -5.71
N ASP A 26 6.81 -14.20 -5.77
CA ASP A 26 7.46 -13.25 -4.87
C ASP A 26 7.13 -11.83 -5.35
N GLN A 27 6.37 -11.09 -4.54
CA GLN A 27 5.98 -9.70 -4.83
C GLN A 27 7.17 -8.72 -4.93
N TYR A 28 8.40 -9.17 -4.69
CA TYR A 28 9.63 -8.40 -4.77
C TYR A 28 10.54 -8.86 -5.91
N ASN A 29 10.13 -9.90 -6.63
CA ASN A 29 10.91 -10.51 -7.69
C ASN A 29 10.09 -10.51 -8.99
N GLU A 30 10.44 -9.58 -9.89
CA GLU A 30 9.80 -9.45 -11.20
C GLU A 30 9.90 -10.74 -12.03
N THR A 31 11.04 -11.43 -11.98
CA THR A 31 11.23 -12.70 -12.68
C THR A 31 10.26 -13.76 -12.19
N SER A 32 10.00 -13.81 -10.88
CA SER A 32 9.00 -14.72 -10.30
C SER A 32 7.59 -14.41 -10.82
N PHE A 33 7.25 -13.13 -10.97
CA PHE A 33 5.98 -12.71 -11.55
C PHE A 33 5.86 -13.09 -13.02
N ILE A 34 6.91 -12.89 -13.82
CA ILE A 34 6.96 -13.29 -15.24
C ILE A 34 6.78 -14.82 -15.39
N GLN A 35 7.38 -15.63 -14.53
CA GLN A 35 7.17 -17.07 -14.51
C GLN A 35 5.71 -17.44 -14.25
N SER A 36 5.06 -16.73 -13.33
CA SER A 36 3.63 -16.90 -13.04
C SER A 36 2.76 -16.52 -14.24
N ILE A 37 3.08 -15.44 -14.95
CA ILE A 37 2.42 -15.04 -16.21
C ILE A 37 2.50 -16.18 -17.23
N ASN A 38 3.69 -16.71 -17.47
CA ASN A 38 3.88 -17.80 -18.42
C ASN A 38 3.05 -19.04 -18.06
N THR A 39 2.97 -19.38 -16.77
CA THR A 39 2.12 -20.46 -16.29
C THR A 39 0.65 -20.22 -16.61
N ILE A 40 0.12 -19.01 -16.35
CA ILE A 40 -1.26 -18.63 -16.66
C ILE A 40 -1.53 -18.76 -18.16
N LEU A 41 -0.64 -18.23 -19.00
CA LEU A 41 -0.82 -18.24 -20.46
C LEU A 41 -0.77 -19.65 -21.08
N ILE A 42 0.04 -20.55 -20.50
CA ILE A 42 0.11 -21.97 -20.92
C ILE A 42 -1.17 -22.70 -20.53
N GLN A 43 -1.68 -22.48 -19.32
CA GLN A 43 -2.87 -23.16 -18.81
C GLN A 43 -4.16 -22.69 -19.46
N SER A 44 -4.17 -21.46 -20.02
CA SER A 44 -5.34 -20.85 -20.67
C SER A 44 -6.63 -21.02 -19.85
N PRO A 45 -6.71 -20.45 -18.64
CA PRO A 45 -7.90 -20.59 -17.78
C PRO A 45 -9.11 -19.84 -18.36
N ASP A 46 -10.31 -20.14 -17.88
CA ASP A 46 -11.54 -19.44 -18.28
C ASP A 46 -11.62 -17.99 -17.73
N GLY A 47 -10.83 -17.66 -16.72
CA GLY A 47 -10.74 -16.32 -16.13
C GLY A 47 -9.56 -16.18 -15.19
N VAL A 48 -9.11 -14.95 -14.95
CA VAL A 48 -7.97 -14.65 -14.07
C VAL A 48 -8.33 -13.63 -13.01
N LEU A 49 -8.08 -13.98 -11.75
CA LEU A 49 -8.07 -13.03 -10.63
C LEU A 49 -6.61 -12.65 -10.36
N LEU A 50 -6.26 -11.37 -10.53
CA LEU A 50 -4.88 -10.91 -10.58
C LEU A 50 -4.62 -9.76 -9.59
N ALA A 51 -3.55 -9.88 -8.79
CA ALA A 51 -2.97 -8.75 -8.07
C ALA A 51 -1.90 -8.08 -8.96
N PRO A 52 -2.14 -6.89 -9.54
CA PRO A 52 -1.25 -6.25 -10.51
C PRO A 52 -0.09 -5.52 -9.84
N VAL A 53 0.85 -6.29 -9.28
CA VAL A 53 1.98 -5.76 -8.48
C VAL A 53 3.03 -5.08 -9.37
N PHE A 54 3.30 -5.63 -10.56
CA PHE A 54 4.25 -5.11 -11.53
C PHE A 54 3.50 -4.56 -12.73
N LYS A 55 3.44 -3.23 -12.88
CA LYS A 55 2.61 -2.54 -13.87
C LYS A 55 2.93 -2.98 -15.31
N GLU A 56 4.20 -2.96 -15.70
CA GLU A 56 4.61 -3.26 -17.08
C GLU A 56 4.28 -4.70 -17.47
N GLN A 57 4.59 -5.67 -16.60
CA GLN A 57 4.32 -7.08 -16.82
C GLN A 57 2.82 -7.38 -16.81
N THR A 58 2.07 -6.66 -15.96
CA THR A 58 0.60 -6.75 -15.97
C THR A 58 0.01 -6.25 -17.29
N ILE A 59 0.56 -5.17 -17.87
CA ILE A 59 0.13 -4.67 -19.17
C ILE A 59 0.36 -5.75 -20.26
N ILE A 60 1.50 -6.43 -20.24
CA ILE A 60 1.81 -7.52 -21.17
C ILE A 60 0.83 -8.66 -20.99
N LEU A 61 0.64 -9.16 -19.75
CA LEU A 61 -0.29 -10.25 -19.46
C LEU A 61 -1.72 -9.92 -19.92
N THR A 62 -2.23 -8.75 -19.59
CA THR A 62 -3.61 -8.37 -19.92
C THR A 62 -3.84 -8.22 -21.42
N LYS A 63 -2.84 -7.85 -22.21
CA LYS A 63 -2.90 -7.89 -23.69
C LYS A 63 -3.07 -9.32 -24.20
N GLU A 64 -2.27 -10.26 -23.71
CA GLU A 64 -2.35 -11.67 -24.09
C GLU A 64 -3.69 -12.31 -23.66
N LEU A 65 -4.18 -12.00 -22.46
CA LEU A 65 -5.49 -12.46 -21.99
C LEU A 65 -6.62 -11.98 -22.93
N ARG A 66 -6.57 -10.72 -23.39
CA ARG A 66 -7.55 -10.18 -24.33
C ARG A 66 -7.49 -10.87 -25.69
N ILE A 67 -6.30 -11.11 -26.24
CA ILE A 67 -6.13 -11.85 -27.50
C ILE A 67 -6.76 -13.23 -27.40
N LYS A 68 -6.66 -13.86 -26.22
CA LYS A 68 -7.24 -15.18 -25.95
C LYS A 68 -8.72 -15.13 -25.50
N ASN A 69 -9.32 -13.94 -25.40
CA ASN A 69 -10.67 -13.70 -24.84
C ASN A 69 -10.83 -14.22 -23.41
N ILE A 70 -9.77 -14.21 -22.60
CA ILE A 70 -9.81 -14.61 -21.21
C ILE A 70 -10.12 -13.37 -20.35
N PRO A 71 -11.27 -13.32 -19.64
CA PRO A 71 -11.63 -12.24 -18.76
C PRO A 71 -10.71 -12.19 -17.54
N PHE A 72 -10.47 -10.98 -17.03
CA PHE A 72 -9.69 -10.80 -15.81
C PHE A 72 -10.28 -9.76 -14.87
N VAL A 73 -10.03 -9.95 -13.60
CA VAL A 73 -10.44 -9.09 -12.49
C VAL A 73 -9.21 -8.73 -11.66
N PHE A 74 -9.13 -7.49 -11.22
CA PHE A 74 -8.05 -7.07 -10.31
C PHE A 74 -8.46 -7.18 -8.85
N ILE A 75 -7.48 -7.52 -7.99
CA ILE A 75 -7.61 -7.53 -6.53
C ILE A 75 -6.47 -6.75 -5.90
N ASP A 76 -6.74 -6.14 -4.72
CA ASP A 76 -5.80 -5.37 -3.91
C ASP A 76 -5.34 -4.07 -4.57
N SER A 77 -4.88 -4.09 -5.79
CA SER A 77 -4.41 -2.94 -6.57
C SER A 77 -5.12 -2.87 -7.92
N ASP A 78 -5.27 -1.67 -8.48
CA ASP A 78 -5.92 -1.41 -9.77
C ASP A 78 -4.97 -0.70 -10.73
N ILE A 79 -5.11 -1.02 -12.01
CA ILE A 79 -4.53 -0.29 -13.13
C ILE A 79 -5.70 0.06 -14.07
N SER A 80 -6.33 1.19 -13.77
CA SER A 80 -7.63 1.58 -14.37
C SER A 80 -7.60 1.61 -15.90
N GLU A 81 -6.45 1.96 -16.50
CA GLU A 81 -6.28 2.00 -17.95
C GLU A 81 -6.38 0.62 -18.63
N LEU A 82 -6.29 -0.45 -17.84
CA LEU A 82 -6.36 -1.82 -18.35
C LEU A 82 -7.78 -2.37 -18.42
N ASN A 83 -8.81 -1.63 -18.04
CA ASN A 83 -10.22 -2.01 -18.18
C ASN A 83 -10.48 -3.48 -17.80
N ALA A 84 -10.11 -3.88 -16.57
CA ALA A 84 -10.50 -5.15 -16.01
C ALA A 84 -12.04 -5.24 -15.90
N LEU A 85 -12.62 -6.45 -15.89
CA LEU A 85 -14.06 -6.61 -15.70
C LEU A 85 -14.54 -6.00 -14.38
N SER A 86 -13.72 -6.12 -13.35
CA SER A 86 -13.98 -5.53 -12.04
C SER A 86 -12.69 -5.37 -11.26
N TYR A 87 -12.76 -4.59 -10.18
CA TYR A 87 -11.70 -4.44 -9.20
C TYR A 87 -12.27 -4.61 -7.80
N PHE A 88 -11.61 -5.44 -7.01
CA PHE A 88 -11.92 -5.64 -5.60
C PHE A 88 -10.76 -5.16 -4.74
N GLY A 89 -10.93 -4.05 -4.07
CA GLY A 89 -9.90 -3.45 -3.22
C GLY A 89 -10.31 -2.07 -2.71
N MET A 90 -9.42 -1.46 -1.94
CA MET A 90 -9.64 -0.13 -1.41
C MET A 90 -9.45 0.93 -2.53
N HIS A 91 -10.33 1.91 -2.58
CA HIS A 91 -10.13 3.06 -3.45
C HIS A 91 -8.96 3.91 -2.96
N SER A 92 -7.78 3.66 -3.51
CA SER A 92 -6.49 4.20 -3.02
C SER A 92 -6.49 5.72 -2.90
N PHE A 93 -6.95 6.46 -3.90
CA PHE A 93 -7.04 7.91 -3.85
C PHE A 93 -7.92 8.39 -2.67
N LYS A 94 -9.11 7.82 -2.52
CA LYS A 94 -10.02 8.19 -1.42
C LYS A 94 -9.44 7.83 -0.05
N SER A 95 -8.71 6.74 0.05
CA SER A 95 -8.05 6.35 1.30
C SER A 95 -6.94 7.33 1.70
N GLY A 96 -6.16 7.81 0.73
CA GLY A 96 -5.17 8.87 0.96
C GLY A 96 -5.82 10.18 1.40
N TYR A 97 -6.90 10.58 0.73
CA TYR A 97 -7.70 11.76 1.11
C TYR A 97 -8.24 11.63 2.55
N LEU A 98 -8.75 10.46 2.92
CA LEU A 98 -9.21 10.17 4.28
C LEU A 98 -8.06 10.22 5.30
N ALA A 99 -6.88 9.71 4.95
CA ALA A 99 -5.70 9.77 5.82
C ALA A 99 -5.35 11.23 6.16
N ALA A 100 -5.33 12.12 5.17
CA ALA A 100 -5.09 13.55 5.41
C ALA A 100 -6.17 14.17 6.31
N LYS A 101 -7.44 13.87 6.04
CA LYS A 101 -8.57 14.35 6.86
C LYS A 101 -8.47 13.89 8.32
N LEU A 102 -8.06 12.64 8.57
CA LEU A 102 -7.87 12.12 9.93
C LEU A 102 -6.65 12.72 10.61
N LEU A 103 -5.55 12.91 9.86
CA LEU A 103 -4.31 13.50 10.38
C LEU A 103 -4.51 14.94 10.84
N LEU A 104 -5.30 15.69 10.10
CA LEU A 104 -5.58 17.12 10.34
C LEU A 104 -6.92 17.36 11.04
N LYS A 105 -7.60 16.31 11.49
CA LYS A 105 -8.78 16.47 12.32
C LYS A 105 -8.44 17.32 13.54
N ASP A 106 -9.24 18.33 13.79
CA ASP A 106 -9.10 19.28 14.91
C ASP A 106 -7.91 20.24 14.80
N GLU A 107 -7.22 20.30 13.66
CA GLU A 107 -6.16 21.28 13.41
C GLU A 107 -6.74 22.63 12.97
N LYS A 108 -6.25 23.69 13.60
CA LYS A 108 -6.66 25.07 13.28
C LYS A 108 -5.66 25.82 12.44
N ASN A 109 -4.41 25.36 12.42
CA ASN A 109 -3.30 26.03 11.75
C ASN A 109 -2.60 25.08 10.78
N ASN A 110 -2.00 25.64 9.74
CA ASN A 110 -1.10 24.92 8.86
C ASN A 110 0.12 24.43 9.66
N SER A 111 0.51 23.20 9.44
CA SER A 111 1.68 22.60 10.07
C SER A 111 2.32 21.60 9.13
N ASP A 112 3.64 21.55 9.14
CA ASP A 112 4.40 20.65 8.30
C ASP A 112 4.06 19.17 8.57
N ILE A 113 4.08 18.37 7.51
CA ILE A 113 3.74 16.94 7.56
C ILE A 113 4.87 16.12 6.93
N ALA A 114 5.21 14.99 7.56
CA ALA A 114 6.13 14.03 6.98
C ALA A 114 5.37 12.88 6.28
N ILE A 115 5.75 12.57 5.05
CA ILE A 115 5.38 11.33 4.36
C ILE A 115 6.58 10.38 4.44
N PHE A 116 6.47 9.30 5.19
CA PHE A 116 7.50 8.27 5.29
C PHE A 116 7.22 7.18 4.26
N GLN A 117 8.10 7.11 3.25
CA GLN A 117 8.00 6.16 2.14
C GLN A 117 8.96 4.99 2.36
N ALA A 118 8.43 3.82 2.64
CA ALA A 118 9.26 2.62 2.79
C ALA A 118 9.60 2.04 1.42
N TYR A 119 10.83 2.27 0.99
CA TYR A 119 11.38 1.74 -0.25
C TYR A 119 11.89 0.32 -0.08
N ARG A 120 11.83 -0.41 -1.16
CA ARG A 120 12.46 -1.72 -1.34
C ARG A 120 13.47 -1.59 -2.47
N THR A 121 14.65 -2.17 -2.29
CA THR A 121 15.66 -2.20 -3.35
C THR A 121 15.07 -2.88 -4.59
N GLY A 122 15.07 -2.17 -5.71
CA GLY A 122 14.69 -2.73 -7.03
C GLY A 122 13.26 -2.49 -7.50
N ASN A 123 12.37 -1.89 -6.71
CA ASN A 123 10.98 -1.64 -7.14
C ASN A 123 10.63 -0.16 -7.18
N SER A 124 10.00 0.26 -8.28
CA SER A 124 9.19 1.48 -8.34
C SER A 124 8.06 1.42 -7.30
N GLU A 125 7.60 2.56 -6.83
CA GLU A 125 6.40 2.63 -5.98
C GLU A 125 5.21 1.93 -6.65
N SER A 126 4.42 1.22 -5.87
CA SER A 126 3.19 0.64 -6.41
C SER A 126 2.23 1.76 -6.81
N ASN A 127 1.49 1.58 -7.90
CA ASN A 127 0.43 2.50 -8.33
C ASN A 127 -0.54 2.86 -7.18
N GLN A 128 -0.78 1.91 -6.28
CA GLN A 128 -1.59 2.10 -5.08
C GLN A 128 -1.00 3.16 -4.14
N THR A 129 0.31 3.14 -3.88
CA THR A 129 0.99 4.12 -3.02
C THR A 129 0.94 5.50 -3.64
N GLU A 130 1.19 5.62 -4.94
CA GLU A 130 1.12 6.88 -5.67
C GLU A 130 -0.29 7.49 -5.60
N LEU A 131 -1.33 6.70 -5.85
CA LEU A 131 -2.72 7.15 -5.75
C LEU A 131 -3.09 7.60 -4.33
N ARG A 132 -2.61 6.92 -3.29
CA ARG A 132 -2.79 7.34 -1.89
C ARG A 132 -2.12 8.69 -1.63
N ILE A 133 -0.87 8.86 -2.07
CA ILE A 133 -0.14 10.12 -1.95
C ILE A 133 -0.88 11.25 -2.67
N ASN A 134 -1.38 11.01 -3.88
CA ASN A 134 -2.12 11.99 -4.65
C ASN A 134 -3.43 12.40 -3.96
N GLY A 135 -4.18 11.44 -3.40
CA GLY A 135 -5.38 11.72 -2.61
C GLY A 135 -5.07 12.52 -1.36
N PHE A 136 -4.00 12.18 -0.66
CA PHE A 136 -3.53 12.90 0.53
C PHE A 136 -3.16 14.35 0.20
N LYS A 137 -2.34 14.56 -0.82
CA LYS A 137 -1.94 15.89 -1.30
C LYS A 137 -3.14 16.72 -1.76
N LYS A 138 -4.12 16.09 -2.40
CA LYS A 138 -5.35 16.78 -2.83
C LYS A 138 -6.10 17.37 -1.64
N TYR A 139 -6.31 16.60 -0.56
CA TYR A 139 -6.92 17.13 0.65
C TYR A 139 -6.14 18.30 1.23
N ILE A 140 -4.80 18.19 1.31
CA ILE A 140 -3.94 19.25 1.83
C ILE A 140 -4.09 20.51 0.98
N SER A 141 -4.00 20.41 -0.33
CA SER A 141 -4.11 21.57 -1.23
C SER A 141 -5.47 22.26 -1.16
N ASP A 142 -6.55 21.51 -0.86
CA ASP A 142 -7.90 22.05 -0.80
C ASP A 142 -8.18 22.80 0.53
N TYR A 143 -7.63 22.32 1.64
CA TYR A 143 -8.01 22.79 2.97
C TYR A 143 -6.86 23.40 3.78
N TYR A 144 -5.60 23.11 3.42
CA TYR A 144 -4.40 23.55 4.14
C TYR A 144 -3.29 23.91 3.13
N PRO A 145 -3.51 24.87 2.22
CA PRO A 145 -2.64 25.14 1.07
C PRO A 145 -1.21 25.55 1.45
N ASP A 146 -1.02 26.12 2.64
CA ASP A 146 0.31 26.57 3.11
C ASP A 146 1.09 25.46 3.86
N THR A 147 0.51 24.26 3.98
CA THR A 147 1.18 23.12 4.62
C THR A 147 2.32 22.61 3.75
N VAL A 148 3.52 22.52 4.33
CA VAL A 148 4.68 21.93 3.65
C VAL A 148 4.69 20.43 3.90
N ILE A 149 4.87 19.67 2.82
CA ILE A 149 4.97 18.19 2.87
C ILE A 149 6.42 17.77 2.64
N HIS A 150 7.02 17.14 3.64
CA HIS A 150 8.36 16.58 3.61
C HIS A 150 8.29 15.08 3.33
N SER A 151 9.01 14.61 2.29
CA SER A 151 9.09 13.19 1.96
C SER A 151 10.38 12.58 2.48
N VAL A 152 10.27 11.49 3.24
CA VAL A 152 11.40 10.78 3.84
C VAL A 152 11.43 9.35 3.32
N LYS A 153 12.55 8.97 2.70
CA LYS A 153 12.79 7.60 2.24
C LYS A 153 13.34 6.76 3.38
N ILE A 154 12.67 5.66 3.69
CA ILE A 154 13.16 4.64 4.63
C ILE A 154 13.25 3.29 3.93
N TYR A 155 13.98 2.35 4.51
CA TYR A 155 14.24 1.03 3.92
C TYR A 155 13.54 -0.06 4.72
N ALA A 156 12.86 -0.98 4.03
CA ALA A 156 12.04 -2.00 4.66
C ALA A 156 12.80 -3.00 5.55
N HIS A 157 14.11 -3.17 5.31
CA HIS A 157 14.96 -4.19 5.93
C HIS A 157 16.30 -3.66 6.45
N ASP A 158 16.45 -2.36 6.65
CA ASP A 158 17.70 -1.75 7.09
C ASP A 158 17.41 -0.75 8.23
N THR A 159 17.29 -1.30 9.44
CA THR A 159 16.94 -0.54 10.65
C THR A 159 18.01 0.50 10.97
N ASP A 160 19.30 0.13 10.90
CA ASP A 160 20.40 1.03 11.25
C ASP A 160 20.47 2.25 10.33
N LYS A 161 20.19 2.03 9.05
CA LYS A 161 20.10 3.11 8.06
C LYS A 161 18.89 4.00 8.31
N ASN A 162 17.74 3.38 8.66
CA ASN A 162 16.54 4.13 9.00
C ASN A 162 16.73 5.01 10.22
N ASP A 163 17.39 4.51 11.25
CA ASP A 163 17.65 5.25 12.48
C ASP A 163 18.49 6.51 12.20
N LYS A 164 19.51 6.41 11.34
CA LYS A 164 20.29 7.57 10.90
C LYS A 164 19.43 8.58 10.13
N ILE A 165 18.68 8.10 9.14
CA ILE A 165 17.80 8.95 8.31
C ILE A 165 16.77 9.68 9.16
N LEU A 166 16.10 8.96 10.07
CA LEU A 166 15.06 9.53 10.93
C LEU A 166 15.64 10.50 11.96
N LYS A 167 16.82 10.19 12.52
CA LYS A 167 17.53 11.10 13.40
C LYS A 167 17.88 12.40 12.71
N ASP A 168 18.47 12.33 11.53
CA ASP A 168 18.85 13.52 10.75
C ASP A 168 17.60 14.31 10.35
N PHE A 169 16.53 13.62 9.97
CA PHE A 169 15.27 14.25 9.60
C PHE A 169 14.63 15.02 10.77
N PHE A 170 14.46 14.41 11.95
CA PHE A 170 13.85 15.06 13.09
C PHE A 170 14.71 16.14 13.70
N ASN A 171 16.04 16.03 13.58
CA ASN A 171 16.96 17.10 13.97
C ASN A 171 16.82 18.33 13.05
N HIS A 172 16.62 18.10 11.75
CA HIS A 172 16.50 19.18 10.77
C HIS A 172 15.10 19.83 10.78
N TYR A 173 14.06 19.04 11.11
CA TYR A 173 12.66 19.47 11.14
C TYR A 173 11.99 19.18 12.49
N PRO A 174 12.45 19.79 13.60
CA PRO A 174 11.91 19.52 14.94
C PRO A 174 10.46 19.98 15.12
N GLN A 175 9.98 20.88 14.24
CA GLN A 175 8.59 21.37 14.23
C GLN A 175 7.60 20.33 13.71
N ILE A 176 8.02 19.28 13.01
CA ILE A 176 7.12 18.26 12.46
C ILE A 176 6.55 17.41 13.60
N LYS A 177 5.23 17.44 13.71
CA LYS A 177 4.45 16.67 14.69
C LYS A 177 3.43 15.74 14.04
N LYS A 178 3.46 15.61 12.71
CA LYS A 178 2.51 14.81 11.95
C LYS A 178 3.22 14.01 10.89
N GLY A 179 2.83 12.73 10.77
CA GLY A 179 3.40 11.84 9.78
C GLY A 179 2.40 10.81 9.26
N VAL A 180 2.68 10.31 8.07
CA VAL A 180 1.90 9.25 7.44
C VAL A 180 2.80 8.28 6.69
N THR A 181 2.44 6.99 6.73
CA THR A 181 2.97 5.97 5.82
C THR A 181 1.82 5.39 5.00
N PHE A 182 2.02 5.20 3.69
CA PHE A 182 0.97 4.70 2.79
C PHE A 182 1.03 3.20 2.52
N ASN A 183 1.81 2.48 3.32
CA ASN A 183 1.94 1.04 3.28
C ASN A 183 1.94 0.43 4.69
N SER A 184 2.05 -0.88 4.77
CA SER A 184 2.01 -1.65 6.03
C SER A 184 3.23 -1.46 6.96
N ARG A 185 4.11 -0.49 6.72
CA ARG A 185 5.39 -0.33 7.43
C ARG A 185 5.40 0.80 8.47
N ALA A 186 4.24 1.27 8.92
CA ALA A 186 4.14 2.33 9.94
C ALA A 186 4.87 1.97 11.24
N TYR A 187 4.95 0.68 11.58
CA TYR A 187 5.66 0.20 12.75
C TYR A 187 7.15 0.59 12.75
N LEU A 188 7.81 0.73 11.59
CA LEU A 188 9.21 1.15 11.54
C LEU A 188 9.41 2.55 12.12
N ILE A 189 8.49 3.45 11.82
CA ILE A 189 8.52 4.80 12.39
C ILE A 189 8.13 4.75 13.87
N ALA A 190 7.08 4.01 14.21
CA ALA A 190 6.61 3.87 15.59
C ALA A 190 7.70 3.28 16.51
N ASP A 191 8.47 2.30 16.03
CA ASP A 191 9.59 1.72 16.77
C ASP A 191 10.70 2.75 17.01
N TYR A 192 11.08 3.51 15.96
CA TYR A 192 12.05 4.61 16.09
C TYR A 192 11.58 5.66 17.11
N LEU A 193 10.33 6.13 17.01
CA LEU A 193 9.76 7.11 17.93
C LEU A 193 9.77 6.58 19.38
N THR A 194 9.48 5.29 19.57
CA THR A 194 9.49 4.65 20.89
C THR A 194 10.90 4.59 21.48
N THR A 195 11.88 4.14 20.68
CA THR A 195 13.28 3.99 21.12
C THR A 195 13.93 5.34 21.46
N ASN A 196 13.52 6.41 20.77
CA ASN A 196 14.08 7.76 20.98
C ASN A 196 13.21 8.65 21.88
N TYR A 197 12.19 8.08 22.57
CA TYR A 197 11.30 8.79 23.50
C TYR A 197 10.59 10.00 22.88
N ILE A 198 10.21 9.90 21.60
CA ILE A 198 9.48 10.92 20.89
C ILE A 198 7.97 10.57 20.94
N ASP A 199 7.21 11.33 21.73
CA ASP A 199 5.81 11.01 22.04
C ASP A 199 4.78 11.94 21.38
N ASP A 200 5.22 13.04 20.78
CA ASP A 200 4.37 14.11 20.29
C ASP A 200 4.13 14.07 18.76
N ILE A 201 4.41 12.93 18.12
CA ILE A 201 4.15 12.71 16.69
C ILE A 201 2.82 11.99 16.49
N LYS A 202 1.89 12.64 15.80
CA LYS A 202 0.65 12.03 15.31
C LYS A 202 0.93 11.25 14.04
N LEU A 203 1.01 9.92 14.14
CA LEU A 203 1.34 9.03 13.02
C LEU A 203 0.11 8.27 12.52
N ILE A 204 -0.10 8.26 11.20
CA ILE A 204 -1.09 7.42 10.53
C ILE A 204 -0.38 6.35 9.71
N GLY A 205 -0.90 5.12 9.76
CA GLY A 205 -0.43 4.00 8.98
C GLY A 205 -1.54 3.26 8.24
N TYR A 206 -1.13 2.25 7.52
CA TYR A 206 -2.01 1.35 6.77
C TYR A 206 -1.80 -0.09 7.23
N ASP A 207 -2.85 -0.89 7.05
CA ASP A 207 -2.91 -2.33 7.29
C ASP A 207 -2.78 -2.75 8.78
N LEU A 208 -3.51 -3.82 9.11
CA LEU A 208 -3.58 -4.36 10.47
C LEU A 208 -2.50 -5.43 10.73
N LEU A 209 -1.26 -5.20 10.27
CA LEU A 209 -0.16 -6.06 10.69
C LEU A 209 -0.03 -6.03 12.22
N GLU A 210 0.31 -7.17 12.81
CA GLU A 210 0.43 -7.31 14.26
C GLU A 210 1.29 -6.20 14.89
N LYS A 211 2.44 -5.89 14.29
CA LYS A 211 3.33 -4.80 14.74
C LYS A 211 2.66 -3.43 14.72
N ASN A 212 1.88 -3.13 13.68
CA ASN A 212 1.12 -1.89 13.58
C ASN A 212 0.02 -1.82 14.67
N VAL A 213 -0.69 -2.92 14.90
CA VAL A 213 -1.73 -3.01 15.93
C VAL A 213 -1.13 -2.84 17.33
N ILE A 214 0.04 -3.43 17.60
CA ILE A 214 0.76 -3.23 18.85
C ILE A 214 1.14 -1.74 19.02
N ALA A 215 1.67 -1.10 17.99
CA ALA A 215 2.02 0.32 18.01
C ALA A 215 0.79 1.23 18.21
N LEU A 216 -0.35 0.89 17.59
CA LEU A 216 -1.64 1.57 17.81
C LEU A 216 -2.08 1.45 19.28
N LYS A 217 -2.04 0.25 19.86
CA LYS A 217 -2.39 0.03 21.27
C LYS A 217 -1.48 0.78 22.26
N LYS A 218 -0.23 1.06 21.84
CA LYS A 218 0.74 1.85 22.61
C LYS A 218 0.65 3.36 22.31
N ASN A 219 -0.36 3.82 21.56
CA ASN A 219 -0.55 5.21 21.15
C ASN A 219 0.64 5.80 20.33
N LYS A 220 1.46 4.95 19.69
CA LYS A 220 2.55 5.40 18.79
C LYS A 220 2.07 5.54 17.33
N ILE A 221 0.93 4.94 17.02
CA ILE A 221 0.15 5.19 15.79
C ILE A 221 -1.24 5.64 16.25
N CYS A 222 -1.76 6.73 15.66
CA CYS A 222 -3.07 7.28 16.02
C CYS A 222 -4.21 6.60 15.28
N TYR A 223 -3.99 6.25 14.01
CA TYR A 223 -4.98 5.61 13.15
C TYR A 223 -4.31 4.59 12.22
N LEU A 224 -4.99 3.48 11.99
CA LEU A 224 -4.66 2.51 10.95
C LEU A 224 -5.81 2.41 9.95
N LEU A 225 -5.53 2.66 8.67
CA LEU A 225 -6.48 2.42 7.60
C LEU A 225 -6.36 0.97 7.15
N ALA A 226 -7.40 0.18 7.40
CA ALA A 226 -7.44 -1.22 7.03
C ALA A 226 -8.18 -1.43 5.71
N GLN A 227 -7.69 -2.35 4.91
CA GLN A 227 -8.41 -2.88 3.76
C GLN A 227 -9.36 -4.00 4.25
N ARG A 228 -10.60 -3.97 3.79
CA ARG A 228 -11.60 -5.02 4.00
C ARG A 228 -12.19 -5.45 2.68
#